data_d11fa9f68c6bda4e0176843b599315d7
#
_entry.id   d11fa9f68c6bda4e0176843b599315d7
#
_cell.length_a   1.000
_cell.length_b   1.000
_cell.length_c   1.000
_cell.angle_alpha   90.00
_cell.angle_beta   90.00
_cell.angle_gamma   90.00
#
_symmetry.space_group_name_H-M   'P 1'
#
loop_
_entity.id
_entity.type
_entity.pdbx_description
1 polymer ?
#
loop_
_entity_poly.entity_id
_entity_poly.type
_entity_poly.pdbx_seq_one_letter_code
_entity_poly.pdbx_strand_id
1 'polypeptide(L)'
;MGEENCFFEIIAQDESKNPQIKTVNSLVLKMAKDTNTPCFVSNIYMYPTPKDKITHELAMAIKDNMTIYDPNHRVLTTENHMMVEDEIRTICKNNGYSEEQINNWINETETIADRCNASIEMWQKLFPKYEVEPEVIEIYEKYKNDLIIED
;
A
#
# COMPACT_ATOMS: atom_id res chain seq x y z
N MET A 1 6.50 -16.59 7.79
CA MET A 1 6.08 -15.38 8.49
C MET A 1 5.44 -15.85 9.79
N GLY A 2 5.77 -15.23 10.94
CA GLY A 2 5.13 -15.58 12.21
C GLY A 2 3.67 -15.07 12.25
N GLU A 3 2.82 -15.72 13.01
CA GLU A 3 1.41 -15.34 13.17
C GLU A 3 1.27 -13.91 13.69
N GLU A 4 2.24 -13.46 14.49
CA GLU A 4 2.32 -12.10 15.04
C GLU A 4 2.50 -10.98 13.99
N ASN A 5 2.76 -11.33 12.73
CA ASN A 5 2.90 -10.39 11.61
C ASN A 5 1.71 -10.41 10.65
N CYS A 6 0.59 -11.01 11.08
CA CYS A 6 -0.64 -11.07 10.31
C CYS A 6 -1.67 -10.12 10.92
N PHE A 7 -2.32 -9.34 10.07
CA PHE A 7 -3.37 -8.40 10.45
C PHE A 7 -4.49 -8.45 9.43
N PHE A 8 -5.71 -8.18 9.87
CA PHE A 8 -6.85 -8.04 8.98
C PHE A 8 -7.22 -6.56 8.81
N GLU A 9 -7.50 -6.17 7.58
CA GLU A 9 -7.88 -4.81 7.24
C GLU A 9 -9.40 -4.64 7.22
N ILE A 10 -9.88 -3.60 7.92
CA ILE A 10 -11.26 -3.12 7.87
C ILE A 10 -11.28 -1.87 7.01
N ILE A 11 -12.07 -1.87 5.95
CA ILE A 11 -12.14 -0.77 5.00
C ILE A 11 -13.14 0.28 5.51
N ALA A 12 -12.64 1.50 5.77
CA ALA A 12 -13.44 2.64 6.24
C ALA A 12 -14.16 3.31 5.08
N GLN A 13 -15.29 2.75 4.67
CA GLN A 13 -16.19 3.29 3.64
C GLN A 13 -17.64 3.25 4.13
N ASP A 14 -18.48 4.10 3.56
CA ASP A 14 -19.93 4.08 3.81
C ASP A 14 -20.54 2.76 3.25
N GLU A 15 -20.82 1.84 4.16
CA GLU A 15 -21.35 0.51 3.83
C GLU A 15 -22.78 0.57 3.27
N SER A 16 -23.53 1.65 3.51
CA SER A 16 -24.86 1.83 2.94
C SER A 16 -24.80 2.10 1.44
N LYS A 17 -23.75 2.79 0.99
CA LYS A 17 -23.49 3.08 -0.43
C LYS A 17 -22.71 1.96 -1.12
N ASN A 18 -21.98 1.16 -0.36
CA ASN A 18 -21.09 0.11 -0.86
C ASN A 18 -21.37 -1.25 -0.20
N PRO A 19 -22.44 -1.96 -0.59
CA PRO A 19 -22.83 -3.25 0.02
C PRO A 19 -21.75 -4.33 -0.08
N GLN A 20 -20.89 -4.26 -1.10
CA GLN A 20 -19.77 -5.20 -1.25
C GLN A 20 -18.75 -5.04 -0.12
N ILE A 21 -18.43 -3.79 0.27
CA ILE A 21 -17.52 -3.50 1.38
C ILE A 21 -18.11 -4.01 2.69
N LYS A 22 -19.40 -3.81 2.91
CA LYS A 22 -20.11 -4.38 4.06
C LYS A 22 -19.92 -5.90 4.15
N THR A 23 -20.10 -6.58 3.03
CA THR A 23 -19.91 -8.05 2.99
C THR A 23 -18.47 -8.43 3.30
N VAL A 24 -17.50 -7.76 2.71
CA VAL A 24 -16.07 -8.01 2.94
C VAL A 24 -15.72 -7.76 4.40
N ASN A 25 -16.05 -6.59 4.96
CA ASN A 25 -15.77 -6.26 6.35
C ASN A 25 -16.40 -7.29 7.32
N SER A 26 -17.63 -7.72 7.05
CA SER A 26 -18.30 -8.74 7.88
C SER A 26 -17.58 -10.10 7.85
N LEU A 27 -17.11 -10.53 6.69
CA LEU A 27 -16.33 -11.76 6.54
C LEU A 27 -14.97 -11.65 7.22
N VAL A 28 -14.30 -10.53 7.05
CA VAL A 28 -13.00 -10.24 7.67
C VAL A 28 -13.12 -10.28 9.20
N LEU A 29 -14.12 -9.61 9.76
CA LEU A 29 -14.37 -9.64 11.22
C LEU A 29 -14.64 -11.03 11.76
N LYS A 30 -15.37 -11.85 10.98
CA LYS A 30 -15.59 -13.24 11.36
C LYS A 30 -14.27 -14.03 11.34
N MET A 31 -13.47 -13.90 10.28
CA MET A 31 -12.16 -14.56 10.19
C MET A 31 -11.22 -14.13 11.30
N ALA A 32 -11.15 -12.82 11.58
CA ALA A 32 -10.34 -12.25 12.64
C ALA A 32 -10.68 -12.86 14.01
N LYS A 33 -11.98 -13.02 14.29
CA LYS A 33 -12.46 -13.68 15.51
C LYS A 33 -12.11 -15.16 15.55
N ASP A 34 -12.30 -15.88 14.44
CA ASP A 34 -12.05 -17.31 14.36
C ASP A 34 -10.55 -17.65 14.49
N THR A 35 -9.68 -16.78 14.02
CA THR A 35 -8.21 -16.94 14.06
C THR A 35 -7.53 -16.18 15.19
N ASN A 36 -8.26 -15.38 15.97
CA ASN A 36 -7.73 -14.48 16.99
C ASN A 36 -6.64 -13.52 16.43
N THR A 37 -6.83 -13.05 15.20
CA THR A 37 -5.92 -12.14 14.51
C THR A 37 -6.39 -10.70 14.67
N PRO A 38 -5.52 -9.73 15.01
CA PRO A 38 -5.91 -8.34 15.19
C PRO A 38 -6.38 -7.70 13.88
N CYS A 39 -7.29 -6.72 14.01
CA CYS A 39 -7.77 -5.91 12.90
C CYS A 39 -7.25 -4.49 13.02
N PHE A 40 -6.94 -3.86 11.90
CA PHE A 40 -6.70 -2.42 11.81
C PHE A 40 -7.65 -1.78 10.80
N VAL A 41 -7.85 -0.48 10.90
CA VAL A 41 -8.71 0.26 9.97
C VAL A 41 -7.87 1.00 8.93
N SER A 42 -8.30 0.95 7.69
CA SER A 42 -7.65 1.63 6.58
C SER A 42 -8.68 2.08 5.53
N ASN A 43 -8.18 2.77 4.51
CA ASN A 43 -8.93 3.08 3.31
C ASN A 43 -7.98 3.03 2.10
N ILE A 44 -8.53 2.88 0.91
CA ILE A 44 -7.76 2.99 -0.33
C ILE A 44 -7.65 4.47 -0.68
N TYR A 45 -6.46 5.05 -0.53
CA TYR A 45 -6.19 6.45 -0.83
C TYR A 45 -5.72 6.62 -2.27
N MET A 46 -6.42 7.47 -3.03
CA MET A 46 -6.13 7.74 -4.44
C MET A 46 -5.84 9.21 -4.72
N TYR A 47 -6.26 10.12 -3.83
CA TYR A 47 -6.08 11.56 -3.96
C TYR A 47 -6.03 12.25 -2.59
N PRO A 48 -5.40 13.45 -2.48
CA PRO A 48 -5.16 14.08 -1.18
C PRO A 48 -6.42 14.59 -0.48
N THR A 49 -7.29 15.31 -1.20
CA THR A 49 -8.47 15.96 -0.61
C THR A 49 -9.76 15.58 -1.33
N PRO A 50 -10.93 15.71 -0.71
CA PRO A 50 -12.22 15.43 -1.36
C PRO A 50 -12.44 16.21 -2.68
N LYS A 51 -11.82 17.40 -2.81
CA LYS A 51 -11.92 18.22 -4.02
C LYS A 51 -11.16 17.63 -5.21
N ASP A 52 -10.16 16.81 -4.94
CA ASP A 52 -9.32 16.19 -5.97
C ASP A 52 -9.97 14.96 -6.61
N LYS A 53 -11.14 14.56 -6.13
CA LYS A 53 -11.91 13.44 -6.69
C LYS A 53 -12.18 13.62 -8.19
N ILE A 54 -12.62 14.82 -8.59
CA ILE A 54 -12.91 15.11 -9.99
C ILE A 54 -11.65 15.04 -10.87
N THR A 55 -10.51 15.47 -10.34
CA THR A 55 -9.22 15.37 -11.05
C THR A 55 -8.82 13.92 -11.27
N HIS A 56 -9.05 13.07 -10.27
CA HIS A 56 -8.79 11.64 -10.38
C HIS A 56 -9.75 10.96 -11.38
N GLU A 57 -11.04 11.30 -11.35
CA GLU A 57 -12.04 10.82 -12.33
C GLU A 57 -11.71 11.25 -13.76
N LEU A 58 -11.21 12.48 -13.93
CA LEU A 58 -10.72 12.95 -15.22
C LEU A 58 -9.53 12.11 -15.73
N ALA A 59 -8.58 11.81 -14.85
CA ALA A 59 -7.43 10.96 -15.20
C ALA A 59 -7.87 9.54 -15.61
N MET A 60 -8.87 8.98 -14.91
CA MET A 60 -9.45 7.69 -15.29
C MET A 60 -10.16 7.76 -16.66
N ALA A 61 -10.93 8.81 -16.92
CA ALA A 61 -11.60 8.99 -18.21
C ALA A 61 -10.59 9.09 -19.37
N ILE A 62 -9.50 9.83 -19.17
CA ILE A 62 -8.40 9.91 -20.16
C ILE A 62 -7.78 8.53 -20.40
N LYS A 63 -7.51 7.77 -19.34
CA LYS A 63 -6.99 6.39 -19.45
C LYS A 63 -7.92 5.49 -20.27
N ASP A 64 -9.23 5.66 -20.09
CA ASP A 64 -10.24 4.86 -20.77
C ASP A 64 -10.60 5.41 -22.18
N ASN A 65 -9.90 6.45 -22.63
CA ASN A 65 -10.14 7.19 -23.88
C ASN A 65 -11.58 7.73 -23.99
N MET A 66 -12.10 8.23 -22.86
CA MET A 66 -13.43 8.81 -22.69
C MET A 66 -13.32 10.27 -22.21
N THR A 67 -14.42 10.97 -22.20
CA THR A 67 -14.57 12.27 -21.54
C THR A 67 -15.36 12.12 -20.26
N ILE A 68 -15.23 13.06 -19.31
CA ILE A 68 -16.05 13.07 -18.08
C ILE A 68 -17.54 13.32 -18.35
N TYR A 69 -17.90 13.73 -19.57
CA TYR A 69 -19.29 13.93 -20.01
C TYR A 69 -19.89 12.67 -20.64
N ASP A 70 -19.08 11.64 -20.89
CA ASP A 70 -19.58 10.38 -21.39
C ASP A 70 -20.37 9.66 -20.29
N PRO A 71 -21.63 9.28 -20.51
CA PRO A 71 -22.45 8.62 -19.49
C PRO A 71 -21.89 7.26 -19.05
N ASN A 72 -20.97 6.67 -19.83
CA ASN A 72 -20.34 5.39 -19.50
C ASN A 72 -18.96 5.53 -18.86
N HIS A 73 -18.47 6.76 -18.59
CA HIS A 73 -17.19 6.90 -17.91
C HIS A 73 -17.26 6.33 -16.48
N ARG A 74 -16.14 5.87 -15.97
CA ARG A 74 -16.06 5.32 -14.61
C ARG A 74 -16.19 6.45 -13.59
N VAL A 75 -17.13 6.29 -12.67
CA VAL A 75 -17.33 7.18 -11.51
C VAL A 75 -16.94 6.43 -10.25
N LEU A 76 -16.19 7.08 -9.36
CA LEU A 76 -15.88 6.53 -8.06
C LEU A 76 -17.10 6.60 -7.14
N THR A 77 -17.57 5.43 -6.70
CA THR A 77 -18.65 5.29 -5.72
C THR A 77 -18.17 5.38 -4.29
N THR A 78 -16.84 5.31 -4.09
CA THR A 78 -16.15 5.37 -2.81
C THR A 78 -15.45 6.70 -2.60
N GLU A 79 -15.22 7.06 -1.35
CA GLU A 79 -14.43 8.23 -0.98
C GLU A 79 -12.99 7.78 -0.71
N ASN A 80 -12.06 8.18 -1.59
CA ASN A 80 -10.68 7.71 -1.61
C ASN A 80 -9.66 8.83 -1.33
N HIS A 81 -10.08 9.91 -0.67
CA HIS A 81 -9.16 10.93 -0.19
C HIS A 81 -8.43 10.49 1.08
N MET A 82 -7.35 11.17 1.43
CA MET A 82 -6.65 10.95 2.70
C MET A 82 -7.56 11.43 3.85
N MET A 83 -8.20 10.48 4.52
CA MET A 83 -9.11 10.75 5.63
C MET A 83 -8.31 11.02 6.90
N VAL A 84 -8.78 11.98 7.69
CA VAL A 84 -8.32 12.17 9.07
C VAL A 84 -9.06 11.21 10.01
N GLU A 85 -8.50 11.01 11.20
CA GLU A 85 -9.04 10.06 12.19
C GLU A 85 -10.52 10.28 12.49
N ASP A 86 -10.95 11.54 12.66
CA ASP A 86 -12.35 11.89 12.96
C ASP A 86 -13.32 11.48 11.85
N GLU A 87 -12.89 11.54 10.59
CA GLU A 87 -13.69 11.07 9.45
C GLU A 87 -13.85 9.55 9.48
N ILE A 88 -12.76 8.82 9.72
CA ILE A 88 -12.75 7.37 9.87
C ILE A 88 -13.67 6.94 11.02
N ARG A 89 -13.55 7.59 12.18
CA ARG A 89 -14.41 7.34 13.34
C ARG A 89 -15.88 7.56 13.01
N THR A 90 -16.19 8.64 12.32
CA THR A 90 -17.55 8.98 11.91
C THR A 90 -18.14 7.93 10.98
N ILE A 91 -17.38 7.50 9.97
CA ILE A 91 -17.81 6.45 9.03
C ILE A 91 -18.05 5.14 9.76
N CYS A 92 -17.12 4.72 10.60
CA CYS A 92 -17.24 3.46 11.35
C CYS A 92 -18.44 3.47 12.32
N LYS A 93 -18.71 4.60 13.00
CA LYS A 93 -19.91 4.77 13.84
C LYS A 93 -21.20 4.68 13.03
N ASN A 94 -21.25 5.33 11.86
CA ASN A 94 -22.41 5.29 10.97
C ASN A 94 -22.66 3.88 10.42
N ASN A 95 -21.62 3.07 10.24
CA ASN A 95 -21.73 1.67 9.86
C ASN A 95 -22.19 0.76 11.02
N GLY A 96 -22.28 1.29 12.26
CA GLY A 96 -22.78 0.57 13.42
C GLY A 96 -21.71 -0.16 14.25
N TYR A 97 -20.43 0.12 14.03
CA TYR A 97 -19.35 -0.43 14.85
C TYR A 97 -19.28 0.27 16.22
N SER A 98 -18.91 -0.49 17.25
CA SER A 98 -18.79 0.03 18.61
C SER A 98 -17.56 0.92 18.76
N GLU A 99 -17.62 1.86 19.72
CA GLU A 99 -16.49 2.75 20.04
C GLU A 99 -15.23 1.94 20.45
N GLU A 100 -15.43 0.84 21.16
CA GLU A 100 -14.35 -0.06 21.56
C GLU A 100 -13.65 -0.70 20.35
N GLN A 101 -14.44 -1.20 19.38
CA GLN A 101 -13.88 -1.76 18.15
C GLN A 101 -13.09 -0.71 17.36
N ILE A 102 -13.65 0.49 17.20
CA ILE A 102 -13.02 1.59 16.48
C ILE A 102 -11.69 1.98 17.13
N ASN A 103 -11.67 2.13 18.46
CA ASN A 103 -10.45 2.45 19.20
C ASN A 103 -9.38 1.37 19.03
N ASN A 104 -9.77 0.11 19.12
CA ASN A 104 -8.84 -1.00 18.95
C ASN A 104 -8.22 -1.00 17.54
N TRP A 105 -9.02 -0.78 16.49
CA TRP A 105 -8.54 -0.76 15.11
C TRP A 105 -7.60 0.42 14.82
N ILE A 106 -7.88 1.60 15.40
CA ILE A 106 -7.02 2.77 15.24
C ILE A 106 -5.70 2.57 16.00
N ASN A 107 -5.76 2.09 17.25
CA ASN A 107 -4.56 1.79 18.03
C ASN A 107 -3.68 0.73 17.34
N GLU A 108 -4.30 -0.26 16.69
CA GLU A 108 -3.56 -1.27 15.95
C GLU A 108 -2.83 -0.69 14.73
N THR A 109 -3.36 0.35 14.11
CA THR A 109 -2.69 1.09 13.03
C THR A 109 -1.39 1.73 13.54
N GLU A 110 -1.41 2.34 14.73
CA GLU A 110 -0.21 2.89 15.36
C GLU A 110 0.79 1.79 15.73
N THR A 111 0.30 0.68 16.30
CA THR A 111 1.13 -0.49 16.63
C THR A 111 1.87 -1.02 15.42
N ILE A 112 1.22 -1.11 14.26
CA ILE A 112 1.83 -1.54 13.00
C ILE A 112 2.90 -0.52 12.56
N ALA A 113 2.59 0.78 12.61
CA ALA A 113 3.52 1.84 12.23
C ALA A 113 4.80 1.82 13.08
N ASP A 114 4.68 1.65 14.40
CA ASP A 114 5.81 1.58 15.32
C ASP A 114 6.70 0.35 15.10
N ARG A 115 6.14 -0.72 14.54
CA ARG A 115 6.89 -1.93 14.17
C ARG A 115 7.65 -1.78 12.85
N CYS A 116 7.29 -0.80 12.02
CA CYS A 116 7.92 -0.52 10.73
C CYS A 116 9.17 0.35 10.93
N ASN A 117 10.30 -0.28 11.24
CA ASN A 117 11.57 0.42 11.54
C ASN A 117 12.70 0.07 10.55
N ALA A 118 12.35 -0.36 9.34
CA ALA A 118 13.32 -0.69 8.31
C ALA A 118 14.08 0.57 7.85
N SER A 119 15.41 0.49 7.85
CA SER A 119 16.30 1.54 7.35
C SER A 119 16.94 1.09 6.05
N ILE A 120 16.88 1.93 5.03
CA ILE A 120 17.53 1.70 3.74
C ILE A 120 18.63 2.72 3.58
N GLU A 121 19.89 2.27 3.49
CA GLU A 121 21.03 3.12 3.21
C GLU A 121 21.08 3.48 1.72
N MET A 122 20.45 4.58 1.33
CA MET A 122 20.29 5.00 -0.07
C MET A 122 21.61 5.39 -0.77
N TRP A 123 22.66 5.68 -0.01
CA TRP A 123 23.93 6.18 -0.54
C TRP A 123 25.01 5.09 -0.69
N GLN A 124 24.70 3.87 -0.33
CA GLN A 124 25.62 2.76 -0.45
C GLN A 124 25.72 2.33 -1.92
N LYS A 125 26.86 2.62 -2.54
CA LYS A 125 27.17 2.14 -3.89
C LYS A 125 27.56 0.66 -3.83
N LEU A 126 26.60 -0.22 -3.95
CA LEU A 126 26.82 -1.67 -4.03
C LEU A 126 27.15 -2.04 -5.48
N PHE A 127 28.42 -1.89 -5.86
CA PHE A 127 28.91 -2.51 -7.10
C PHE A 127 29.26 -3.97 -6.79
N PRO A 128 28.79 -4.93 -7.59
CA PRO A 128 29.23 -6.30 -7.45
C PRO A 128 30.75 -6.35 -7.68
N LYS A 129 31.49 -6.85 -6.69
CA LYS A 129 32.92 -7.15 -6.89
C LYS A 129 33.01 -8.48 -7.60
N TYR A 130 33.51 -8.45 -8.81
CA TYR A 130 33.88 -9.66 -9.52
C TYR A 130 35.25 -10.08 -9.02
N GLU A 131 35.34 -11.22 -8.40
CA GLU A 131 36.62 -11.88 -8.07
C GLU A 131 37.09 -12.62 -9.28
N VAL A 132 38.16 -12.10 -9.90
CA VAL A 132 38.76 -12.73 -11.08
C VAL A 132 39.47 -14.00 -10.62
N GLU A 133 39.20 -15.11 -11.30
CA GLU A 133 39.86 -16.38 -11.00
C GLU A 133 41.39 -16.27 -11.16
N PRO A 134 42.19 -16.88 -10.26
CA PRO A 134 43.66 -16.78 -10.30
C PRO A 134 44.29 -17.11 -11.65
N GLU A 135 43.72 -18.08 -12.34
CA GLU A 135 44.18 -18.49 -13.69
C GLU A 135 44.03 -17.38 -14.74
N VAL A 136 42.92 -16.57 -14.63
CA VAL A 136 42.69 -15.44 -15.54
C VAL A 136 43.65 -14.29 -15.22
N ILE A 137 43.99 -14.08 -13.95
CA ILE A 137 44.98 -13.08 -13.54
C ILE A 137 46.35 -13.45 -14.07
N GLU A 138 46.73 -14.73 -13.98
CA GLU A 138 48.03 -15.22 -14.48
C GLU A 138 48.12 -15.03 -16.01
N ILE A 139 47.06 -15.33 -16.74
CA ILE A 139 46.99 -15.13 -18.20
C ILE A 139 47.10 -13.62 -18.51
N TYR A 140 46.38 -12.76 -17.79
CA TYR A 140 46.46 -11.32 -17.99
C TYR A 140 47.86 -10.77 -17.74
N GLU A 141 48.52 -11.16 -16.64
CA GLU A 141 49.87 -10.73 -16.30
C GLU A 141 50.89 -11.14 -17.35
N LYS A 142 50.70 -12.30 -17.97
CA LYS A 142 51.56 -12.81 -19.05
C LYS A 142 51.46 -12.00 -20.33
N TYR A 143 50.24 -11.54 -20.70
CA TYR A 143 49.97 -10.90 -21.99
C TYR A 143 49.69 -9.39 -21.88
N LYS A 144 49.69 -8.79 -20.69
CA LYS A 144 49.33 -7.37 -20.49
C LYS A 144 50.20 -6.38 -21.28
N ASN A 145 51.47 -6.74 -21.57
CA ASN A 145 52.40 -5.92 -22.33
C ASN A 145 52.19 -6.02 -23.85
N ASP A 146 51.45 -7.04 -24.29
CA ASP A 146 51.13 -7.29 -25.70
C ASP A 146 49.75 -6.68 -26.06
N LEU A 147 48.97 -6.26 -25.06
CA LEU A 147 47.70 -5.59 -25.24
C LEU A 147 47.95 -4.11 -25.53
N ILE A 148 47.95 -3.75 -26.79
CA ILE A 148 47.97 -2.34 -27.23
C ILE A 148 46.53 -1.88 -27.10
N ILE A 149 46.23 -1.08 -26.07
CA ILE A 149 44.98 -0.30 -25.98
C ILE A 149 45.28 1.03 -26.71
N GLU A 150 44.84 1.14 -27.96
CA GLU A 150 44.78 2.46 -28.63
C GLU A 150 43.65 3.25 -28.01
N ASP A 151 43.98 4.47 -27.47
CA ASP A 151 43.04 5.45 -26.90
C ASP A 151 42.12 6.06 -27.99
#